data_b4e0b00d026d9d8077581faa3081b8af
#
_entry.id   b4e0b00d026d9d8077581faa3081b8af
#
_cell.length_a   1.000
_cell.length_b   1.000
_cell.length_c   1.000
_cell.angle_alpha   90.00
_cell.angle_beta   90.00
_cell.angle_gamma   90.00
#
_symmetry.space_group_name_H-M   'P 1'
#
loop_
_entity.id
_entity.type
_entity.pdbx_description
1 polymer ?
#
loop_
_entity_poly.entity_id
_entity_poly.type
_entity_poly.pdbx_seq_one_letter_code
_entity_poly.pdbx_strand_id
1 'polypeptide(L)'
;LSMGRDIGHKNTSNKNYFLDEEATTLDCQQSSSNRYSQTNSEYEVGRLTAIDLLDDSQKAALQTNAMTNLVPQSKVMNRYGAWKRTETLVECYRDDINKPLGMDVLSGVLIGSDINNDHFTISHSLMSTPDYMWKLVYFKSENRYDAWIIKNSSNSLGSNLKSYRKP
;
A
#
# COMPACT_ATOMS: atom_id res chain seq x y z
N LEU A 1 8.66 1.75 8.52
CA LEU A 1 8.39 3.18 8.57
C LEU A 1 7.94 3.54 9.98
N SER A 2 8.57 4.51 10.62
CA SER A 2 8.13 5.03 11.92
C SER A 2 7.28 6.27 11.68
N MET A 3 6.07 6.28 12.23
CA MET A 3 5.06 7.32 11.96
C MET A 3 4.93 8.27 13.15
N GLY A 4 4.89 9.57 12.85
CA GLY A 4 4.44 10.62 13.75
C GLY A 4 2.91 10.77 13.72
N ARG A 5 2.36 11.66 14.56
CA ARG A 5 0.94 12.03 14.49
C ARG A 5 0.69 12.92 13.27
N ASP A 6 -0.49 12.78 12.71
CA ASP A 6 -0.98 13.71 11.70
C ASP A 6 -1.17 15.11 12.32
N ILE A 7 -0.63 16.12 11.64
CA ILE A 7 -0.73 17.53 12.03
C ILE A 7 -1.51 18.37 11.01
N GLY A 8 -2.12 17.74 10.00
CA GLY A 8 -2.96 18.41 9.02
C GLY A 8 -3.08 17.69 7.69
N HIS A 9 -4.21 17.87 7.04
CA HIS A 9 -4.46 17.31 5.72
C HIS A 9 -3.67 18.06 4.65
N LYS A 10 -2.74 17.39 4.02
CA LYS A 10 -2.06 17.86 2.80
C LYS A 10 -2.78 17.30 1.59
N ASN A 11 -3.38 18.15 0.78
CA ASN A 11 -3.96 17.73 -0.49
C ASN A 11 -2.84 17.33 -1.45
N THR A 12 -2.62 16.04 -1.59
CA THR A 12 -1.57 15.44 -2.42
C THR A 12 -2.13 14.71 -3.61
N SER A 13 -3.18 15.23 -4.23
CA SER A 13 -3.80 14.66 -5.44
C SER A 13 -2.84 14.55 -6.64
N ASN A 14 -1.59 15.01 -6.48
CA ASN A 14 -0.57 14.91 -7.50
C ASN A 14 -0.16 13.45 -7.74
N LYS A 15 -0.50 12.94 -8.93
CA LYS A 15 -0.20 11.58 -9.41
C LYS A 15 1.12 11.51 -10.17
N ASN A 16 2.07 12.39 -9.91
CA ASN A 16 3.39 12.33 -10.52
C ASN A 16 4.17 11.18 -9.91
N TYR A 17 4.10 10.03 -10.57
CA TYR A 17 4.87 8.85 -10.22
C TYR A 17 6.30 9.00 -10.71
N PHE A 18 7.27 8.53 -9.92
CA PHE A 18 8.69 8.66 -10.25
C PHE A 18 9.45 7.37 -9.89
N LEU A 19 10.59 7.17 -10.55
CA LEU A 19 11.50 6.07 -10.22
C LEU A 19 12.17 6.34 -8.88
N ASP A 20 12.27 5.30 -8.08
CA ASP A 20 13.01 5.34 -6.83
C ASP A 20 14.52 5.37 -7.13
N GLU A 21 15.19 6.43 -6.72
CA GLU A 21 16.62 6.64 -7.04
C GLU A 21 17.50 5.61 -6.33
N GLU A 22 17.17 5.21 -5.11
CA GLU A 22 17.93 4.20 -4.37
C GLU A 22 17.82 2.84 -5.05
N ALA A 23 16.61 2.43 -5.43
CA ALA A 23 16.40 1.20 -6.17
C ALA A 23 17.11 1.22 -7.54
N THR A 24 17.15 2.37 -8.21
CA THR A 24 17.88 2.55 -9.47
C THR A 24 19.39 2.40 -9.26
N THR A 25 19.92 2.98 -8.18
CA THR A 25 21.35 2.87 -7.83
C THR A 25 21.76 1.43 -7.51
N LEU A 26 20.85 0.64 -6.97
CA LEU A 26 21.04 -0.79 -6.68
C LEU A 26 20.75 -1.69 -7.88
N ASP A 27 20.60 -1.13 -9.09
CA ASP A 27 20.25 -1.84 -10.33
C ASP A 27 18.95 -2.67 -10.20
N CYS A 28 18.04 -2.24 -9.33
CA CYS A 28 16.73 -2.85 -9.19
C CYS A 28 15.83 -2.43 -10.35
N GLN A 29 15.26 -3.42 -11.02
CA GLN A 29 14.40 -3.18 -12.16
C GLN A 29 13.07 -2.54 -11.71
N GLN A 30 12.72 -1.39 -12.29
CA GLN A 30 11.50 -0.67 -12.03
C GLN A 30 10.70 -0.47 -13.31
N SER A 31 9.38 -0.54 -13.22
CA SER A 31 8.50 -0.17 -14.32
C SER A 31 8.53 1.34 -14.58
N SER A 32 8.31 1.72 -15.83
CA SER A 32 8.14 3.14 -16.19
C SER A 32 6.85 3.69 -15.55
N SER A 33 6.91 4.91 -15.01
CA SER A 33 5.76 5.61 -14.45
C SER A 33 4.58 5.75 -15.43
N ASN A 34 4.85 5.81 -16.73
CA ASN A 34 3.83 5.90 -17.78
C ASN A 34 3.00 4.60 -17.94
N ARG A 35 3.49 3.47 -17.42
CA ARG A 35 2.79 2.19 -17.53
C ARG A 35 1.51 2.13 -16.70
N TYR A 36 1.40 2.94 -15.65
CA TYR A 36 0.19 3.03 -14.84
C TYR A 36 -0.93 3.88 -15.46
N SER A 37 -0.72 4.51 -16.59
CA SER A 37 -1.76 5.32 -17.26
C SER A 37 -2.90 4.47 -17.84
N GLN A 38 -2.68 3.17 -18.04
CA GLN A 38 -3.65 2.24 -18.62
C GLN A 38 -4.15 1.27 -17.55
N THR A 39 -5.08 1.73 -16.72
CA THR A 39 -5.79 0.86 -15.78
C THR A 39 -6.81 0.00 -16.51
N ASN A 40 -6.86 -1.29 -16.21
CA ASN A 40 -7.99 -2.11 -16.65
C ASN A 40 -9.24 -1.83 -15.79
N SER A 41 -10.38 -2.46 -16.12
CA SER A 41 -11.63 -2.22 -15.40
C SER A 41 -11.59 -2.66 -13.94
N GLU A 42 -10.79 -3.65 -13.58
CA GLU A 42 -10.77 -4.31 -12.26
C GLU A 42 -9.63 -3.84 -11.36
N TYR A 43 -8.49 -3.46 -11.94
CA TYR A 43 -7.30 -3.06 -11.21
C TYR A 43 -6.99 -1.58 -11.39
N GLU A 44 -6.30 -1.02 -10.44
CA GLU A 44 -5.80 0.35 -10.46
C GLU A 44 -4.43 0.44 -9.80
N VAL A 45 -3.79 1.59 -9.94
CA VAL A 45 -2.58 1.89 -9.18
C VAL A 45 -2.94 2.01 -7.71
N GLY A 46 -2.39 1.13 -6.91
CA GLY A 46 -2.48 1.22 -5.46
C GLY A 46 -1.11 1.46 -4.83
N ARG A 47 -1.11 1.80 -3.56
CA ARG A 47 0.09 2.04 -2.77
C ARG A 47 0.23 0.99 -1.67
N LEU A 48 1.46 0.58 -1.40
CA LEU A 48 1.78 -0.23 -0.23
C LEU A 48 1.70 0.60 1.04
N THR A 49 2.30 1.78 1.01
CA THR A 49 2.14 2.82 2.03
C THR A 49 1.20 3.89 1.50
N ALA A 50 0.04 4.05 2.12
CA ALA A 50 -0.94 5.06 1.75
C ALA A 50 -0.40 6.47 1.98
N ILE A 51 -0.86 7.42 1.16
CA ILE A 51 -0.47 8.82 1.25
C ILE A 51 -0.88 9.43 2.60
N ASP A 52 -2.08 9.06 3.08
CA ASP A 52 -2.65 9.53 4.34
C ASP A 52 -1.82 9.11 5.56
N LEU A 53 -0.93 8.13 5.42
CA LEU A 53 -0.03 7.70 6.50
C LEU A 53 1.24 8.55 6.62
N LEU A 54 1.55 9.37 5.62
CA LEU A 54 2.74 10.23 5.52
C LEU A 54 2.37 11.68 5.23
N ASP A 55 1.20 12.12 5.64
CA ASP A 55 0.69 13.48 5.39
C ASP A 55 1.13 14.52 6.42
N ASP A 56 2.03 14.16 7.31
CA ASP A 56 2.72 15.07 8.23
C ASP A 56 3.58 16.12 7.49
N SER A 57 4.03 15.80 6.27
CA SER A 57 4.70 16.75 5.39
C SER A 57 4.39 16.48 3.91
N GLN A 58 4.34 17.55 3.11
CA GLN A 58 4.14 17.41 1.66
C GLN A 58 5.25 16.56 1.01
N LYS A 59 6.49 16.69 1.48
CA LYS A 59 7.62 15.92 0.97
C LYS A 59 7.44 14.42 1.24
N ALA A 60 7.06 14.04 2.45
CA ALA A 60 6.83 12.65 2.82
C ALA A 60 5.65 12.06 2.02
N ALA A 61 4.55 12.79 1.91
CA ALA A 61 3.40 12.38 1.12
C ALA A 61 3.75 12.15 -0.36
N LEU A 62 4.56 13.01 -0.97
CA LEU A 62 5.02 12.83 -2.35
C LEU A 62 5.89 11.59 -2.54
N GLN A 63 6.67 11.18 -1.55
CA GLN A 63 7.48 9.95 -1.61
C GLN A 63 6.62 8.68 -1.76
N THR A 64 5.36 8.70 -1.37
CA THR A 64 4.45 7.58 -1.62
C THR A 64 4.18 7.31 -3.11
N ASN A 65 4.59 8.22 -3.99
CA ASN A 65 4.49 8.07 -5.44
C ASN A 65 5.73 7.40 -6.08
N ALA A 66 6.72 6.98 -5.29
CA ALA A 66 7.84 6.20 -5.80
C ALA A 66 7.35 4.86 -6.38
N MET A 67 7.92 4.45 -7.51
CA MET A 67 7.52 3.21 -8.20
C MET A 67 7.66 1.95 -7.33
N THR A 68 8.59 1.95 -6.39
CA THR A 68 8.77 0.87 -5.41
C THR A 68 7.62 0.75 -4.40
N ASN A 69 6.79 1.79 -4.27
CA ASN A 69 5.60 1.80 -3.42
C ASN A 69 4.30 1.50 -4.19
N LEU A 70 4.36 1.37 -5.51
CA LEU A 70 3.18 1.25 -6.37
C LEU A 70 3.02 -0.16 -6.91
N VAL A 71 1.80 -0.68 -6.80
CA VAL A 71 1.44 -2.02 -7.30
C VAL A 71 0.03 -2.02 -7.88
N PRO A 72 -0.25 -2.89 -8.86
CA PRO A 72 -1.62 -3.10 -9.32
C PRO A 72 -2.48 -3.67 -8.19
N GLN A 73 -3.57 -3.00 -7.87
CA GLN A 73 -4.49 -3.41 -6.81
C GLN A 73 -5.93 -3.50 -7.34
N SER A 74 -6.65 -4.53 -6.91
CA SER A 74 -8.08 -4.62 -7.16
C SER A 74 -8.79 -3.36 -6.62
N LYS A 75 -9.58 -2.70 -7.48
CA LYS A 75 -10.32 -1.48 -7.12
C LYS A 75 -11.20 -1.66 -5.90
N VAL A 76 -11.87 -2.82 -5.80
CA VAL A 76 -12.74 -3.10 -4.67
C VAL A 76 -11.94 -3.25 -3.38
N MET A 77 -10.88 -4.05 -3.40
CA MET A 77 -10.00 -4.25 -2.25
C MET A 77 -9.38 -2.93 -1.79
N ASN A 78 -8.88 -2.12 -2.74
CA ASN A 78 -8.17 -0.87 -2.47
C ASN A 78 -9.08 0.27 -1.99
N ARG A 79 -10.27 0.44 -2.58
CA ARG A 79 -11.14 1.59 -2.29
C ARG A 79 -12.08 1.37 -1.12
N TYR A 80 -12.60 0.15 -0.97
CA TYR A 80 -13.69 -0.17 -0.05
C TYR A 80 -13.44 -1.44 0.76
N GLY A 81 -12.49 -2.27 0.32
CA GLY A 81 -12.26 -3.60 0.84
C GLY A 81 -11.27 -3.66 1.99
N ALA A 82 -10.69 -4.85 2.14
CA ALA A 82 -9.86 -5.17 3.28
C ALA A 82 -8.58 -4.33 3.34
N TRP A 83 -7.97 -3.98 2.20
CA TRP A 83 -6.78 -3.13 2.20
C TRP A 83 -7.07 -1.74 2.76
N LYS A 84 -8.11 -1.05 2.24
CA LYS A 84 -8.50 0.27 2.77
C LYS A 84 -8.83 0.23 4.26
N ARG A 85 -9.43 -0.86 4.73
CA ARG A 85 -9.71 -1.04 6.17
C ARG A 85 -8.45 -1.14 7.00
N THR A 86 -7.37 -1.79 6.51
CA THR A 86 -6.08 -1.79 7.22
C THR A 86 -5.46 -0.41 7.28
N GLU A 87 -5.56 0.38 6.21
CA GLU A 87 -5.08 1.77 6.18
C GLU A 87 -5.82 2.63 7.21
N THR A 88 -7.15 2.61 7.18
CA THR A 88 -7.99 3.34 8.15
C THR A 88 -7.68 2.93 9.59
N LEU A 89 -7.45 1.63 9.85
CA LEU A 89 -7.10 1.16 11.19
C LEU A 89 -5.76 1.71 11.65
N VAL A 90 -4.75 1.69 10.77
CA VAL A 90 -3.42 2.23 11.08
C VAL A 90 -3.47 3.72 11.32
N GLU A 91 -4.22 4.46 10.49
CA GLU A 91 -4.46 5.89 10.64
C GLU A 91 -5.14 6.21 11.99
N CYS A 92 -6.22 5.51 12.32
CA CYS A 92 -6.88 5.66 13.62
C CYS A 92 -5.93 5.42 14.81
N TYR A 93 -5.04 4.43 14.72
CA TYR A 93 -4.05 4.18 15.77
C TYR A 93 -2.98 5.27 15.85
N ARG A 94 -2.51 5.79 14.70
CA ARG A 94 -1.55 6.88 14.64
C ARG A 94 -2.09 8.14 15.33
N ASP A 95 -3.35 8.46 15.04
CA ASP A 95 -3.97 9.72 15.44
C ASP A 95 -4.62 9.68 16.83
N ASP A 96 -4.71 8.49 17.45
CA ASP A 96 -5.28 8.35 18.80
C ASP A 96 -4.37 9.03 19.84
N ILE A 97 -4.85 10.17 20.35
CA ILE A 97 -4.13 10.97 21.35
C ILE A 97 -3.88 10.23 22.67
N ASN A 98 -4.68 9.21 22.96
CA ASN A 98 -4.56 8.41 24.18
C ASN A 98 -3.55 7.27 24.05
N LYS A 99 -3.01 7.07 22.84
CA LYS A 99 -2.03 6.01 22.60
C LYS A 99 -0.62 6.56 22.52
N PRO A 100 0.35 5.83 23.06
CA PRO A 100 1.74 6.24 22.97
C PRO A 100 2.19 6.20 21.50
N LEU A 101 2.96 7.22 21.11
CA LEU A 101 3.62 7.26 19.80
C LEU A 101 4.63 6.11 19.67
N GLY A 102 4.70 5.56 18.51
CA GLY A 102 5.70 4.53 18.16
C GLY A 102 5.07 3.28 17.57
N MET A 103 4.80 3.37 16.29
CA MET A 103 4.30 2.28 15.48
C MET A 103 5.17 2.15 14.23
N ASP A 104 5.60 0.94 13.93
CA ASP A 104 6.25 0.63 12.67
C ASP A 104 5.26 -0.11 11.78
N VAL A 105 5.20 0.30 10.51
CA VAL A 105 4.34 -0.35 9.51
C VAL A 105 5.20 -0.85 8.38
N LEU A 106 5.06 -2.15 8.08
CA LEU A 106 5.65 -2.79 6.91
C LEU A 106 4.52 -3.29 6.01
N SER A 107 4.72 -3.14 4.72
CA SER A 107 3.78 -3.64 3.72
C SER A 107 4.55 -4.24 2.56
N GLY A 108 3.96 -5.22 1.92
CA GLY A 108 4.56 -5.85 0.75
C GLY A 108 3.56 -6.71 -0.01
N VAL A 109 4.08 -7.42 -0.98
CA VAL A 109 3.31 -8.26 -1.89
C VAL A 109 3.84 -9.68 -1.93
N LEU A 110 2.98 -10.60 -2.32
CA LEU A 110 3.34 -11.96 -2.72
C LEU A 110 2.92 -12.12 -4.18
N ILE A 111 3.91 -12.30 -5.03
CA ILE A 111 3.70 -12.66 -6.43
C ILE A 111 3.47 -14.17 -6.46
N GLY A 112 2.34 -14.58 -6.96
CA GLY A 112 1.95 -15.97 -7.06
C GLY A 112 1.93 -16.47 -8.50
N SER A 113 1.17 -17.53 -8.73
CA SER A 113 1.03 -18.18 -10.05
C SER A 113 -0.35 -17.97 -10.68
N ASP A 114 -1.17 -17.07 -10.15
CA ASP A 114 -2.49 -16.79 -10.71
C ASP A 114 -2.39 -15.89 -11.94
N ILE A 115 -2.21 -16.53 -13.09
CA ILE A 115 -2.10 -15.83 -14.38
C ILE A 115 -3.36 -15.05 -14.79
N ASN A 116 -4.50 -15.31 -14.15
CA ASN A 116 -5.74 -14.61 -14.49
C ASN A 116 -5.76 -13.16 -14.02
N ASN A 117 -4.89 -12.78 -13.10
CA ASN A 117 -4.77 -11.41 -12.63
C ASN A 117 -3.59 -10.65 -13.27
N ASP A 118 -2.78 -11.31 -14.10
CA ASP A 118 -1.54 -10.76 -14.70
C ASP A 118 -1.81 -9.85 -15.92
N HIS A 119 -2.88 -9.10 -15.90
CA HIS A 119 -3.29 -8.20 -16.98
C HIS A 119 -2.23 -7.15 -17.35
N PHE A 120 -1.44 -6.69 -16.37
CA PHE A 120 -0.39 -5.71 -16.59
C PHE A 120 0.87 -6.32 -17.17
N THR A 121 1.15 -7.59 -16.92
CA THR A 121 2.32 -8.30 -17.46
C THR A 121 2.20 -8.47 -18.96
N ILE A 122 0.99 -8.79 -19.45
CA ILE A 122 0.75 -9.06 -20.89
C ILE A 122 0.87 -7.79 -21.72
N SER A 123 0.33 -6.67 -21.24
CA SER A 123 0.28 -5.42 -22.02
C SER A 123 1.46 -4.47 -21.76
N HIS A 124 2.18 -4.62 -20.64
CA HIS A 124 3.10 -3.60 -20.14
C HIS A 124 4.41 -4.14 -19.58
N SER A 125 4.87 -5.29 -20.03
CA SER A 125 6.14 -5.94 -19.68
C SER A 125 6.82 -5.41 -18.41
N LEU A 126 6.94 -6.23 -17.36
CA LEU A 126 7.66 -6.02 -16.10
C LEU A 126 6.82 -5.63 -14.86
N MET A 127 5.49 -5.58 -14.95
CA MET A 127 4.68 -5.31 -13.77
C MET A 127 3.73 -6.47 -13.50
N SER A 128 4.15 -7.42 -12.68
CA SER A 128 3.28 -8.49 -12.22
C SER A 128 2.22 -7.94 -11.27
N THR A 129 0.98 -8.40 -11.43
CA THR A 129 -0.07 -8.14 -10.45
C THR A 129 0.12 -9.11 -9.29
N PRO A 130 0.31 -8.65 -8.05
CA PRO A 130 0.47 -9.55 -6.92
C PRO A 130 -0.82 -10.30 -6.63
N ASP A 131 -0.71 -11.59 -6.27
CA ASP A 131 -1.85 -12.40 -5.84
C ASP A 131 -2.33 -12.01 -4.44
N TYR A 132 -1.40 -11.65 -3.58
CA TYR A 132 -1.69 -11.23 -2.21
C TYR A 132 -0.89 -9.98 -1.85
N MET A 133 -1.47 -9.22 -0.95
CA MET A 133 -0.82 -8.12 -0.26
C MET A 133 -0.77 -8.44 1.23
N TRP A 134 0.30 -8.02 1.89
CA TRP A 134 0.42 -8.18 3.33
C TRP A 134 0.78 -6.86 4.01
N LYS A 135 0.36 -6.73 5.26
CA LYS A 135 0.68 -5.59 6.12
C LYS A 135 0.95 -6.10 7.53
N LEU A 136 2.02 -5.59 8.12
CA LEU A 136 2.39 -5.83 9.51
C LEU A 136 2.51 -4.49 10.21
N VAL A 137 1.90 -4.38 11.38
CA VAL A 137 1.96 -3.21 12.25
C VAL A 137 2.52 -3.65 13.59
N TYR A 138 3.61 -3.02 14.01
CA TYR A 138 4.23 -3.27 15.31
C TYR A 138 4.00 -2.07 16.23
N PHE A 139 3.33 -2.31 17.34
CA PHE A 139 3.03 -1.35 18.39
C PHE A 139 4.12 -1.42 19.47
N LYS A 140 5.09 -0.50 19.40
CA LYS A 140 6.31 -0.53 20.26
C LYS A 140 5.99 -0.53 21.74
N SER A 141 5.06 0.32 22.17
CA SER A 141 4.69 0.46 23.58
C SER A 141 3.96 -0.76 24.16
N GLU A 142 3.25 -1.50 23.31
CA GLU A 142 2.50 -2.69 23.71
C GLU A 142 3.29 -3.98 23.47
N ASN A 143 4.46 -3.88 22.84
CA ASN A 143 5.24 -5.02 22.33
C ASN A 143 4.36 -6.03 21.58
N ARG A 144 3.47 -5.52 20.74
CA ARG A 144 2.43 -6.27 20.03
C ARG A 144 2.46 -5.97 18.56
N TYR A 145 2.10 -6.93 17.75
CA TYR A 145 1.91 -6.71 16.33
C TYR A 145 0.60 -7.29 15.82
N ASP A 146 0.09 -6.68 14.78
CA ASP A 146 -1.02 -7.16 13.97
C ASP A 146 -0.53 -7.37 12.53
N ALA A 147 -0.90 -8.50 11.93
CA ALA A 147 -0.52 -8.84 10.57
C ALA A 147 -1.74 -9.30 9.77
N TRP A 148 -1.79 -8.93 8.49
CA TRP A 148 -2.82 -9.34 7.55
C TRP A 148 -2.19 -9.82 6.25
N ILE A 149 -2.79 -10.87 5.68
CA ILE A 149 -2.54 -11.31 4.30
C ILE A 149 -3.89 -11.27 3.58
N ILE A 150 -3.98 -10.50 2.52
CA ILE A 150 -5.21 -10.18 1.81
C ILE A 150 -5.04 -10.56 0.35
N LYS A 151 -5.95 -11.39 -0.18
CA LYS A 151 -5.96 -11.70 -1.60
C LYS A 151 -6.26 -10.43 -2.41
N ASN A 152 -5.51 -10.18 -3.46
CA ASN A 152 -5.68 -9.03 -4.34
C ASN A 152 -6.84 -9.28 -5.33
N SER A 153 -8.07 -9.19 -4.85
CA SER A 153 -9.26 -9.49 -5.64
C SER A 153 -10.48 -8.66 -5.23
N SER A 154 -11.48 -8.61 -6.10
CA SER A 154 -12.77 -7.96 -5.84
C SER A 154 -13.57 -8.60 -4.70
N ASN A 155 -13.25 -9.83 -4.32
CA ASN A 155 -13.89 -10.54 -3.21
C ASN A 155 -13.30 -10.21 -1.84
N SER A 156 -12.19 -9.47 -1.77
CA SER A 156 -11.52 -9.09 -0.52
C SER A 156 -12.19 -7.87 0.12
N LEU A 157 -13.43 -8.10 0.60
CA LEU A 157 -14.26 -7.07 1.22
C LEU A 157 -13.77 -6.72 2.62
N GLY A 158 -14.02 -5.48 3.05
CA GLY A 158 -13.57 -4.97 4.34
C GLY A 158 -14.47 -5.33 5.54
N SER A 159 -15.57 -6.05 5.34
CA SER A 159 -16.57 -6.33 6.37
C SER A 159 -16.05 -7.18 7.53
N ASN A 160 -15.06 -8.02 7.29
CA ASN A 160 -14.47 -8.88 8.32
C ASN A 160 -12.94 -8.87 8.23
N LEU A 161 -12.31 -7.80 8.67
CA LEU A 161 -10.85 -7.69 8.66
C LEU A 161 -10.17 -8.78 9.53
N LYS A 162 -10.85 -9.29 10.56
CA LYS A 162 -10.31 -10.36 11.40
C LYS A 162 -10.03 -11.65 10.62
N SER A 163 -10.78 -11.95 9.55
CA SER A 163 -10.55 -13.14 8.73
C SER A 163 -9.23 -13.12 7.97
N TYR A 164 -8.64 -11.95 7.76
CA TYR A 164 -7.35 -11.76 7.10
C TYR A 164 -6.16 -11.66 8.08
N ARG A 165 -6.45 -11.51 9.38
CA ARG A 165 -5.44 -11.40 10.42
C ARG A 165 -4.69 -12.73 10.58
N LYS A 166 -3.38 -12.64 10.73
CA LYS A 166 -2.50 -13.77 10.99
C LYS A 166 -1.96 -13.71 12.41
N PRO A 167 -1.79 -14.86 13.05
CA PRO A 167 -1.21 -14.94 14.39
C PRO A 167 0.24 -14.49 14.40
#